data_00f6ca5fe5ed05cfd00e4cc7f7ddb3a6
#
_entry.id   00f6ca5fe5ed05cfd00e4cc7f7ddb3a6
#
_cell.length_a   1.000
_cell.length_b   1.000
_cell.length_c   1.000
_cell.angle_alpha   90.00
_cell.angle_beta   90.00
_cell.angle_gamma   90.00
#
_symmetry.space_group_name_H-M   'P 1'
#
loop_
_entity.id
_entity.type
_entity.pdbx_description
1 polymer ?
#
loop_
_entity_poly.entity_id
_entity_poly.type
_entity_poly.pdbx_seq_one_letter_code
_entity_poly.pdbx_strand_id
1 'polypeptide(L)'
;LHNYETTYAIDCAIRYLMRRDGFEFQYGFRSDEAYKEYNANYNEVYNQERDALYTGGYNLYTSLDPDKQTILQDALDGVLSFDGNTSENGVYKLQGASTVIDNKTNRVVAIVGGRSQETDTYTLNRAFQSPRQPGSSIKPLIVYTPALENGYTSETRIPNIDIDAAKQKGVDVKSLSG
;
A
#
# COMPACT_ATOMS: atom_id res chain seq x y z
N LEU A 1 10.85 -12.90 16.33
CA LEU A 1 10.16 -13.16 15.07
C LEU A 1 9.77 -11.83 14.41
N HIS A 2 10.60 -11.39 13.46
CA HIS A 2 10.43 -10.10 12.79
C HIS A 2 9.95 -10.36 11.38
N ASN A 3 8.64 -10.54 11.23
CA ASN A 3 8.00 -10.74 9.93
C ASN A 3 7.15 -9.54 9.51
N TYR A 4 6.73 -9.52 8.27
CA TYR A 4 5.97 -8.43 7.69
C TYR A 4 4.58 -8.26 8.34
N GLU A 5 3.96 -9.35 8.75
CA GLU A 5 2.66 -9.32 9.44
C GLU A 5 2.77 -8.65 10.81
N THR A 6 3.84 -8.93 11.57
CA THR A 6 4.08 -8.33 12.88
C THR A 6 4.31 -6.83 12.77
N THR A 7 5.16 -6.39 11.83
CA THR A 7 5.41 -4.95 11.61
C THR A 7 4.15 -4.21 11.19
N TYR A 8 3.32 -4.82 10.35
CA TYR A 8 2.05 -4.24 9.94
C TYR A 8 1.05 -4.16 11.11
N ALA A 9 0.92 -5.22 11.91
CA ALA A 9 0.03 -5.24 13.07
C ALA A 9 0.41 -4.16 14.09
N ILE A 10 1.70 -3.98 14.36
CA ILE A 10 2.22 -2.94 15.24
C ILE A 10 1.89 -1.55 14.70
N ASP A 11 2.15 -1.29 13.40
CA ASP A 11 1.82 0.01 12.78
C ASP A 11 0.32 0.32 12.88
N CYS A 12 -0.53 -0.66 12.58
CA CYS A 12 -1.97 -0.51 12.72
C CYS A 12 -2.40 -0.18 14.15
N ALA A 13 -1.78 -0.83 15.14
CA ALA A 13 -2.08 -0.58 16.55
C ALA A 13 -1.64 0.83 16.98
N ILE A 14 -0.44 1.24 16.61
CA ILE A 14 0.07 2.60 16.90
C ILE A 14 -0.87 3.65 16.29
N ARG A 15 -1.21 3.51 15.01
CA ARG A 15 -2.12 4.45 14.33
C ARG A 15 -3.54 4.44 14.89
N TYR A 16 -3.99 3.31 15.42
CA TYR A 16 -5.24 3.25 16.16
C TYR A 16 -5.16 4.07 17.46
N LEU A 17 -4.07 3.92 18.24
CA LEU A 17 -3.85 4.73 19.44
C LEU A 17 -3.78 6.21 19.13
N MET A 18 -3.00 6.62 18.12
CA MET A 18 -2.94 8.01 17.64
C MET A 18 -4.34 8.59 17.39
N ARG A 19 -5.18 7.84 16.64
CA ARG A 19 -6.56 8.29 16.36
C ARG A 19 -7.43 8.35 17.61
N ARG A 20 -7.33 7.35 18.48
CA ARG A 20 -8.04 7.32 19.77
C ARG A 20 -7.73 8.57 20.61
N ASP A 21 -6.46 8.98 20.58
CA ASP A 21 -5.96 10.10 21.40
C ASP A 21 -5.99 11.44 20.65
N GLY A 22 -6.73 11.49 19.53
CA GLY A 22 -7.15 12.72 18.87
C GLY A 22 -6.28 13.16 17.69
N PHE A 23 -5.32 12.33 17.23
CA PHE A 23 -4.54 12.67 16.05
C PHE A 23 -5.38 12.56 14.77
N GLU A 24 -5.39 13.63 13.96
CA GLU A 24 -6.08 13.68 12.68
C GLU A 24 -5.12 13.39 11.52
N PHE A 25 -5.40 12.29 10.79
CA PHE A 25 -4.62 11.92 9.63
C PHE A 25 -4.96 12.80 8.42
N GLN A 26 -3.95 13.42 7.81
CA GLN A 26 -4.08 14.22 6.60
C GLN A 26 -3.42 13.51 5.40
N TYR A 27 -4.04 13.63 4.22
CA TYR A 27 -3.60 12.97 3.00
C TYR A 27 -3.33 13.96 1.85
N GLY A 28 -3.54 15.25 2.09
CA GLY A 28 -3.27 16.31 1.14
C GLY A 28 -2.73 17.54 1.84
N PHE A 29 -1.75 18.21 1.23
CA PHE A 29 -1.08 19.38 1.79
C PHE A 29 -1.05 20.52 0.79
N ARG A 30 -1.16 21.74 1.27
CA ARG A 30 -1.18 22.94 0.43
C ARG A 30 0.22 23.41 0.02
N SER A 31 1.24 22.99 0.76
CA SER A 31 2.65 23.30 0.49
C SER A 31 3.59 22.28 1.10
N ASP A 32 4.85 22.31 0.70
CA ASP A 32 5.90 21.46 1.27
C ASP A 32 6.18 21.79 2.75
N GLU A 33 6.02 23.04 3.15
CA GLU A 33 6.16 23.47 4.55
C GLU A 33 5.07 22.85 5.42
N ALA A 34 3.81 22.90 4.97
CA ALA A 34 2.68 22.28 5.67
C ALA A 34 2.86 20.75 5.79
N TYR A 35 3.40 20.11 4.75
CA TYR A 35 3.74 18.69 4.82
C TYR A 35 4.84 18.40 5.83
N LYS A 36 5.90 19.21 5.87
CA LYS A 36 7.01 19.02 6.83
C LYS A 36 6.56 19.20 8.27
N GLU A 37 5.74 20.21 8.55
CA GLU A 37 5.18 20.46 9.87
C GLU A 37 4.27 19.28 10.32
N TYR A 38 3.36 18.85 9.46
CA TYR A 38 2.53 17.68 9.72
C TYR A 38 3.37 16.42 9.98
N ASN A 39 4.38 16.18 9.15
CA ASN A 39 5.22 14.99 9.27
C ASN A 39 6.07 14.99 10.54
N ALA A 40 6.53 16.16 11.00
CA ALA A 40 7.24 16.30 12.27
C ALA A 40 6.30 15.92 13.45
N ASN A 41 5.10 16.48 13.48
CA ASN A 41 4.08 16.17 14.48
C ASN A 41 3.63 14.70 14.40
N TYR A 42 3.42 14.16 13.19
CA TYR A 42 3.11 12.74 12.99
C TYR A 42 4.16 11.83 13.63
N ASN A 43 5.44 12.10 13.37
CA ASN A 43 6.54 11.28 13.88
C ASN A 43 6.66 11.37 15.41
N GLU A 44 6.44 12.54 15.99
CA GLU A 44 6.44 12.74 17.44
C GLU A 44 5.32 11.91 18.09
N VAL A 45 4.07 12.07 17.66
CA VAL A 45 2.92 11.34 18.21
C VAL A 45 3.06 9.83 17.94
N TYR A 46 3.51 9.44 16.74
CA TYR A 46 3.77 8.02 16.43
C TYR A 46 4.75 7.38 17.40
N ASN A 47 5.85 8.06 17.73
CA ASN A 47 6.84 7.54 18.69
C ASN A 47 6.28 7.47 20.11
N GLN A 48 5.50 8.46 20.54
CA GLN A 48 4.82 8.44 21.85
C GLN A 48 3.86 7.26 21.96
N GLU A 49 3.02 7.04 20.95
CA GLU A 49 2.07 5.94 20.95
C GLU A 49 2.73 4.56 20.79
N ARG A 50 3.86 4.50 20.07
CA ARG A 50 4.67 3.28 20.02
C ARG A 50 5.19 2.92 21.40
N ASP A 51 5.75 3.88 22.13
CA ASP A 51 6.28 3.63 23.47
C ASP A 51 5.16 3.26 24.45
N ALA A 52 3.99 3.90 24.33
CA ALA A 52 2.79 3.54 25.07
C ALA A 52 2.31 2.12 24.73
N LEU A 53 2.34 1.71 23.47
CA LEU A 53 1.97 0.36 23.05
C LEU A 53 2.89 -0.70 23.69
N TYR A 54 4.20 -0.47 23.68
CA TYR A 54 5.17 -1.44 24.23
C TYR A 54 5.18 -1.52 25.75
N THR A 55 4.80 -0.44 26.44
CA THR A 55 4.81 -0.39 27.92
C THR A 55 3.43 -0.59 28.53
N GLY A 56 2.36 -0.42 27.75
CA GLY A 56 0.99 -0.38 28.25
C GLY A 56 0.31 -1.75 28.45
N GLY A 57 1.01 -2.87 28.20
CA GLY A 57 0.46 -4.22 28.42
C GLY A 57 -0.68 -4.60 27.48
N TYR A 58 -0.71 -4.05 26.28
CA TYR A 58 -1.76 -4.32 25.27
C TYR A 58 -1.66 -5.75 24.71
N ASN A 59 -2.82 -6.33 24.42
CA ASN A 59 -2.94 -7.54 23.61
C ASN A 59 -3.50 -7.15 22.23
N LEU A 60 -2.79 -7.51 21.16
CA LEU A 60 -3.21 -7.24 19.79
C LEU A 60 -3.93 -8.46 19.21
N TYR A 61 -5.20 -8.29 18.88
CA TYR A 61 -6.00 -9.27 18.15
C TYR A 61 -6.11 -8.84 16.69
N THR A 62 -5.57 -9.62 15.78
CA THR A 62 -5.49 -9.30 14.37
C THR A 62 -6.42 -10.17 13.54
N SER A 63 -6.70 -9.75 12.30
CA SER A 63 -7.37 -10.56 11.28
C SER A 63 -6.41 -11.39 10.44
N LEU A 64 -5.12 -11.33 10.72
CA LEU A 64 -4.09 -12.05 9.98
C LEU A 64 -4.24 -13.56 10.18
N ASP A 65 -4.08 -14.29 9.09
CA ASP A 65 -4.20 -15.75 9.00
C ASP A 65 -2.81 -16.32 8.71
N PRO A 66 -2.19 -17.05 9.64
CA PRO A 66 -0.82 -17.56 9.49
C PRO A 66 -0.64 -18.48 8.27
N ASP A 67 -1.66 -19.27 7.94
CA ASP A 67 -1.57 -20.18 6.78
C ASP A 67 -1.57 -19.39 5.48
N LYS A 68 -2.44 -18.39 5.37
CA LYS A 68 -2.45 -17.48 4.20
C LYS A 68 -1.18 -16.65 4.12
N GLN A 69 -0.64 -16.23 5.25
CA GLN A 69 0.63 -15.51 5.32
C GLN A 69 1.76 -16.34 4.74
N THR A 70 1.88 -17.60 5.15
CA THR A 70 2.90 -18.54 4.64
C THR A 70 2.74 -18.75 3.14
N ILE A 71 1.53 -19.06 2.69
CA ILE A 71 1.25 -19.27 1.25
C ILE A 71 1.60 -18.01 0.43
N LEU A 72 1.28 -16.83 0.93
CA LEU A 72 1.60 -15.58 0.23
C LEU A 72 3.10 -15.33 0.15
N GLN A 73 3.84 -15.59 1.22
CA GLN A 73 5.30 -15.45 1.24
C GLN A 73 5.96 -16.43 0.26
N ASP A 74 5.57 -17.70 0.32
CA ASP A 74 6.12 -18.74 -0.56
C ASP A 74 5.81 -18.44 -2.04
N ALA A 75 4.61 -17.95 -2.33
CA ALA A 75 4.24 -17.55 -3.69
C ALA A 75 5.09 -16.38 -4.20
N LEU A 76 5.32 -15.36 -3.37
CA LEU A 76 6.16 -14.21 -3.72
C LEU A 76 7.61 -14.65 -3.99
N ASP A 77 8.17 -15.45 -3.10
CA ASP A 77 9.53 -15.95 -3.20
C ASP A 77 9.70 -16.84 -4.44
N GLY A 78 8.72 -17.70 -4.70
CA GLY A 78 8.70 -18.56 -5.89
C GLY A 78 8.67 -17.76 -7.19
N VAL A 79 7.81 -16.76 -7.29
CA VAL A 79 7.71 -15.90 -8.50
C VAL A 79 8.99 -15.10 -8.74
N LEU A 80 9.69 -14.68 -7.70
CA LEU A 80 10.91 -13.87 -7.81
C LEU A 80 12.20 -14.70 -7.76
N SER A 81 12.12 -16.04 -7.72
CA SER A 81 13.26 -16.94 -7.57
C SER A 81 14.26 -16.89 -8.73
N PHE A 82 13.85 -16.38 -9.90
CA PHE A 82 14.71 -16.23 -11.07
C PHE A 82 15.84 -15.21 -10.88
N ASP A 83 15.71 -14.28 -9.92
CA ASP A 83 16.75 -13.30 -9.58
C ASP A 83 17.32 -13.60 -8.19
N GLY A 84 18.55 -14.10 -8.14
CA GLY A 84 19.28 -14.36 -6.90
C GLY A 84 20.22 -13.23 -6.47
N ASN A 85 20.23 -12.08 -7.15
CA ASN A 85 21.14 -10.98 -6.85
C ASN A 85 20.84 -10.36 -5.49
N THR A 86 21.87 -10.27 -4.64
CA THR A 86 21.78 -9.64 -3.30
C THR A 86 22.66 -8.40 -3.23
N SER A 87 22.37 -7.54 -2.25
CA SER A 87 23.26 -6.48 -1.77
C SER A 87 24.38 -7.07 -0.88
N GLU A 88 25.32 -6.23 -0.49
CA GLU A 88 26.39 -6.60 0.43
C GLU A 88 25.87 -7.12 1.78
N ASN A 89 24.68 -6.72 2.19
CA ASN A 89 24.02 -7.13 3.42
C ASN A 89 23.12 -8.38 3.25
N GLY A 90 23.23 -9.10 2.15
CA GLY A 90 22.45 -10.30 1.88
C GLY A 90 20.96 -10.05 1.50
N VAL A 91 20.54 -8.80 1.38
CA VAL A 91 19.18 -8.44 1.00
C VAL A 91 19.02 -8.54 -0.52
N TYR A 92 17.99 -9.24 -0.98
CA TYR A 92 17.70 -9.34 -2.41
C TYR A 92 17.48 -7.95 -3.04
N LYS A 93 18.09 -7.72 -4.21
CA LYS A 93 17.93 -6.46 -4.96
C LYS A 93 16.55 -6.35 -5.59
N LEU A 94 16.07 -7.45 -6.19
CA LEU A 94 14.70 -7.53 -6.69
C LEU A 94 13.77 -7.88 -5.54
N GLN A 95 12.80 -7.03 -5.30
CA GLN A 95 11.83 -7.14 -4.22
C GLN A 95 10.41 -7.07 -4.78
N GLY A 96 9.46 -7.63 -4.05
CA GLY A 96 8.04 -7.53 -4.33
C GLY A 96 7.26 -7.33 -3.03
N ALA A 97 6.01 -6.93 -3.16
CA ALA A 97 5.11 -6.83 -2.02
C ALA A 97 3.68 -7.23 -2.45
N SER A 98 2.92 -7.76 -1.53
CA SER A 98 1.54 -8.15 -1.77
C SER A 98 0.71 -8.07 -0.50
N THR A 99 -0.59 -7.79 -0.67
CA THR A 99 -1.58 -7.77 0.42
C THR A 99 -2.80 -8.56 0.00
N VAL A 100 -3.27 -9.43 0.87
CA VAL A 100 -4.51 -10.19 0.68
C VAL A 100 -5.59 -9.64 1.61
N ILE A 101 -6.71 -9.23 1.01
CA ILE A 101 -7.87 -8.70 1.72
C ILE A 101 -9.03 -9.68 1.58
N ASP A 102 -9.67 -10.01 2.69
CA ASP A 102 -10.94 -10.76 2.67
C ASP A 102 -12.09 -9.83 2.23
N ASN A 103 -12.67 -10.11 1.08
CA ASN A 103 -13.75 -9.32 0.49
C ASN A 103 -15.05 -9.30 1.32
N LYS A 104 -15.22 -10.22 2.26
CA LYS A 104 -16.41 -10.25 3.13
C LYS A 104 -16.27 -9.33 4.32
N THR A 105 -15.07 -9.25 4.87
CA THR A 105 -14.78 -8.48 6.10
C THR A 105 -14.03 -7.18 5.82
N ASN A 106 -13.50 -7.01 4.61
CA ASN A 106 -12.61 -5.91 4.20
C ASN A 106 -11.35 -5.81 5.08
N ARG A 107 -10.92 -6.93 5.66
CA ARG A 107 -9.74 -6.98 6.52
C ARG A 107 -8.56 -7.61 5.80
N VAL A 108 -7.36 -7.12 6.12
CA VAL A 108 -6.12 -7.73 5.66
C VAL A 108 -5.93 -9.06 6.38
N VAL A 109 -5.80 -10.14 5.63
CA VAL A 109 -5.60 -11.50 6.15
C VAL A 109 -4.19 -12.02 5.93
N ALA A 110 -3.43 -11.45 4.98
CA ALA A 110 -2.00 -11.68 4.81
C ALA A 110 -1.34 -10.46 4.18
N ILE A 111 -0.07 -10.21 4.54
CA ILE A 111 0.69 -9.08 4.01
C ILE A 111 2.19 -9.41 3.97
N VAL A 112 2.78 -9.26 2.79
CA VAL A 112 4.21 -9.50 2.54
C VAL A 112 4.82 -8.26 1.94
N GLY A 113 5.84 -7.73 2.57
CA GLY A 113 6.51 -6.49 2.17
C GLY A 113 7.85 -6.68 1.46
N GLY A 114 8.27 -7.92 1.24
CA GLY A 114 9.51 -8.25 0.58
C GLY A 114 9.73 -9.76 0.49
N ARG A 115 10.80 -10.16 -0.19
CA ARG A 115 11.24 -11.55 -0.23
C ARG A 115 11.73 -12.01 1.14
N SER A 116 11.61 -13.32 1.41
CA SER A 116 12.24 -13.94 2.57
C SER A 116 13.75 -13.73 2.53
N GLN A 117 14.30 -13.22 3.62
CA GLN A 117 15.73 -12.96 3.76
C GLN A 117 16.12 -13.15 5.21
N GLU A 118 17.30 -13.68 5.42
CA GLU A 118 17.87 -13.87 6.75
C GLU A 118 18.44 -12.53 7.22
N THR A 119 17.67 -11.80 8.01
CA THR A 119 18.12 -10.57 8.68
C THR A 119 17.69 -10.58 10.14
N ASP A 120 18.54 -10.08 11.01
CA ASP A 120 18.27 -9.94 12.45
C ASP A 120 17.40 -8.73 12.80
N THR A 121 17.04 -7.93 11.80
CA THR A 121 16.33 -6.66 11.97
C THR A 121 15.05 -6.60 11.15
N TYR A 122 14.13 -5.70 11.54
CA TYR A 122 12.97 -5.37 10.74
C TYR A 122 13.39 -4.83 9.37
N THR A 123 12.84 -5.42 8.33
CA THR A 123 13.03 -4.96 6.96
C THR A 123 11.86 -4.09 6.52
N LEU A 124 12.11 -3.24 5.52
CA LEU A 124 11.09 -2.36 4.95
C LEU A 124 9.89 -3.18 4.44
N ASN A 125 8.73 -2.96 5.01
CA ASN A 125 7.48 -3.54 4.53
C ASN A 125 6.93 -2.69 3.37
N ARG A 126 7.27 -3.06 2.15
CA ARG A 126 6.93 -2.30 0.93
C ARG A 126 5.43 -2.28 0.64
N ALA A 127 4.67 -3.16 1.27
CA ALA A 127 3.22 -3.21 1.07
C ALA A 127 2.50 -1.98 1.64
N PHE A 128 3.08 -1.30 2.66
CA PHE A 128 2.48 -0.09 3.25
C PHE A 128 3.47 1.06 3.52
N GLN A 129 4.77 0.79 3.54
CA GLN A 129 5.80 1.80 3.85
C GLN A 129 6.49 2.38 2.61
N SER A 130 6.17 1.89 1.40
CA SER A 130 6.82 2.32 0.15
C SER A 130 5.81 2.91 -0.82
N PRO A 131 5.44 4.18 -0.68
CA PRO A 131 4.55 4.86 -1.63
C PRO A 131 5.14 4.85 -3.04
N ARG A 132 4.32 4.45 -4.02
CA ARG A 132 4.68 4.40 -5.44
C ARG A 132 3.56 5.00 -6.27
N GLN A 133 3.92 5.56 -7.41
CA GLN A 133 2.92 5.96 -8.40
C GLN A 133 2.21 4.71 -8.93
N PRO A 134 0.87 4.66 -8.86
CA PRO A 134 0.12 3.47 -9.23
C PRO A 134 0.11 3.22 -10.74
N GLY A 135 0.39 4.23 -11.56
CA GLY A 135 0.25 4.12 -13.01
C GLY A 135 -1.16 3.66 -13.40
N SER A 136 -1.25 2.80 -14.41
CA SER A 136 -2.55 2.28 -14.89
C SER A 136 -3.30 1.39 -13.88
N SER A 137 -2.68 0.94 -12.81
CA SER A 137 -3.36 0.15 -11.78
C SER A 137 -4.38 0.97 -10.96
N ILE A 138 -4.36 2.31 -11.07
CA ILE A 138 -5.37 3.19 -10.45
C ILE A 138 -6.69 3.21 -11.23
N LYS A 139 -6.71 2.75 -12.50
CA LYS A 139 -7.91 2.84 -13.37
C LYS A 139 -9.18 2.20 -12.78
N PRO A 140 -9.13 1.08 -12.07
CA PRO A 140 -10.32 0.55 -11.40
C PRO A 140 -11.00 1.57 -10.49
N LEU A 141 -10.23 2.39 -9.78
CA LEU A 141 -10.76 3.37 -8.83
C LEU A 141 -11.23 4.67 -9.51
N ILE A 142 -10.43 5.24 -10.42
CA ILE A 142 -10.70 6.59 -10.96
C ILE A 142 -11.39 6.59 -12.33
N VAL A 143 -11.48 5.43 -12.99
CA VAL A 143 -12.12 5.31 -14.32
C VAL A 143 -13.32 4.37 -14.25
N TYR A 144 -13.12 3.12 -13.83
CA TYR A 144 -14.17 2.11 -13.91
C TYR A 144 -15.22 2.29 -12.82
N THR A 145 -14.84 2.60 -11.58
CA THR A 145 -15.82 2.84 -10.52
C THR A 145 -16.76 4.00 -10.86
N PRO A 146 -16.28 5.21 -11.23
CA PRO A 146 -17.17 6.29 -11.65
C PRO A 146 -18.02 5.95 -12.88
N ALA A 147 -17.49 5.16 -13.81
CA ALA A 147 -18.27 4.72 -14.97
C ALA A 147 -19.45 3.83 -14.54
N LEU A 148 -19.19 2.85 -13.67
CA LEU A 148 -20.22 1.97 -13.12
C LEU A 148 -21.28 2.75 -12.33
N GLU A 149 -20.88 3.73 -11.53
CA GLU A 149 -21.78 4.63 -10.78
C GLU A 149 -22.67 5.47 -11.70
N ASN A 150 -22.21 5.75 -12.92
CA ASN A 150 -22.98 6.45 -13.96
C ASN A 150 -23.73 5.49 -14.91
N GLY A 151 -23.92 4.22 -14.54
CA GLY A 151 -24.75 3.25 -15.25
C GLY A 151 -24.05 2.53 -16.41
N TYR A 152 -22.73 2.71 -16.58
CA TYR A 152 -21.97 1.88 -17.51
C TYR A 152 -21.84 0.45 -16.97
N THR A 153 -21.62 -0.50 -17.86
CA THR A 153 -21.40 -1.93 -17.53
C THR A 153 -20.16 -2.43 -18.27
N SER A 154 -19.73 -3.66 -17.96
CA SER A 154 -18.64 -4.32 -18.70
C SER A 154 -18.95 -4.48 -20.19
N GLU A 155 -20.24 -4.49 -20.58
CA GLU A 155 -20.70 -4.63 -21.95
C GLU A 155 -20.91 -3.29 -22.68
N THR A 156 -20.74 -2.17 -21.96
CA THR A 156 -20.91 -0.84 -22.56
C THR A 156 -19.84 -0.59 -23.60
N ARG A 157 -20.26 -0.37 -24.84
CA ARG A 157 -19.35 -0.04 -25.93
C ARG A 157 -19.00 1.44 -25.88
N ILE A 158 -17.70 1.73 -25.78
CA ILE A 158 -17.15 3.08 -25.84
C ILE A 158 -16.59 3.29 -27.24
N PRO A 159 -17.01 4.33 -27.98
CA PRO A 159 -16.48 4.60 -29.30
C PRO A 159 -14.97 4.88 -29.22
N ASN A 160 -14.21 4.23 -30.08
CA ASN A 160 -12.80 4.56 -30.24
C ASN A 160 -12.71 5.94 -30.93
N ILE A 161 -12.13 6.91 -30.23
CA ILE A 161 -12.03 8.27 -30.75
C ILE A 161 -10.87 8.29 -31.75
N ASP A 162 -11.20 8.67 -32.98
CA ASP A 162 -10.20 9.02 -33.98
C ASP A 162 -9.49 10.31 -33.53
N ILE A 163 -8.26 10.16 -33.08
CA ILE A 163 -7.45 11.27 -32.56
C ILE A 163 -7.23 12.34 -33.59
N ASP A 164 -7.05 11.99 -34.85
CA ASP A 164 -6.80 12.97 -35.92
C ASP A 164 -8.06 13.73 -36.27
N ALA A 165 -9.21 13.08 -36.33
CA ALA A 165 -10.50 13.72 -36.47
C ALA A 165 -10.86 14.64 -35.29
N ALA A 166 -10.49 14.25 -34.09
CA ALA A 166 -10.69 15.06 -32.88
C ALA A 166 -9.82 16.34 -32.90
N LYS A 167 -8.55 16.22 -33.31
CA LYS A 167 -7.63 17.37 -33.49
C LYS A 167 -8.15 18.34 -34.52
N GLN A 168 -8.66 17.85 -35.67
CA GLN A 168 -9.23 18.68 -36.71
C GLN A 168 -10.45 19.48 -36.22
N LYS A 169 -11.16 18.97 -35.21
CA LYS A 169 -12.29 19.66 -34.56
C LYS A 169 -11.87 20.56 -33.40
N GLY A 170 -10.58 20.76 -33.19
CA GLY A 170 -10.06 21.63 -32.13
C GLY A 170 -10.13 21.03 -30.73
N VAL A 171 -10.33 19.70 -30.58
CA VAL A 171 -10.32 19.03 -29.30
C VAL A 171 -8.87 18.82 -28.85
N ASP A 172 -8.52 19.26 -27.64
CA ASP A 172 -7.22 18.98 -27.07
C ASP A 172 -7.11 17.48 -26.69
N VAL A 173 -6.36 16.76 -27.50
CA VAL A 173 -6.18 15.30 -27.36
C VAL A 173 -4.89 14.92 -26.64
N LYS A 174 -4.12 15.88 -26.10
CA LYS A 174 -2.88 15.56 -25.35
C LYS A 174 -3.15 14.70 -24.13
N SER A 175 -4.36 14.77 -23.59
CA SER A 175 -4.80 13.95 -22.45
C SER A 175 -5.28 12.54 -22.85
N LEU A 176 -5.39 12.22 -24.14
CA LEU A 176 -5.92 10.94 -24.63
C LEU A 176 -4.85 9.95 -25.08
N SER A 177 -3.61 10.39 -25.17
CA SER A 177 -2.45 9.54 -25.44
C SER A 177 -1.75 9.18 -24.13
N GLY A 178 -2.27 8.17 -23.43
CA GLY A 178 -1.62 7.58 -22.26
C GLY A 178 -0.94 6.29 -22.65
#